data_df0e5298181f7919418e6d41691d56e8
#
_entry.id   df0e5298181f7919418e6d41691d56e8
#
_cell.length_a   1.000
_cell.length_b   1.000
_cell.length_c   1.000
_cell.angle_alpha   90.00
_cell.angle_beta   90.00
_cell.angle_gamma   90.00
#
_symmetry.space_group_name_H-M   'P 1'
#
loop_
_entity.id
_entity.type
_entity.pdbx_description
1 polymer ?
#
loop_
_entity_poly.entity_id
_entity_poly.type
_entity_poly.pdbx_seq_one_letter_code
_entity_poly.pdbx_strand_id
1 'polypeptide(L)'
;MSHLVENNNSSKNGLRVLSLFDGISCGRIALDRAGFKVKDYYAYEIEQNAIKISRYNYPSIQQCGDVFDEDFSKYDGIDLLIGGSPCQFWASSKCSKTAKKKREVKPDGEGWNLFMQYVRALHESKPKYFLYENNYGIGEEIQTAITKELCVEPVLLDSQLVSAQRRKRLYWTNIPIKGEPEDKGILVKDVIVNDSELIKQFDDRIRNTLVKCENYIKYDLSGKGHFSQQDRMYFLDNKAPTVPRCRTETKFNVWLGGETYKKTCPVEIERLQTLPDGYTEFGLNEDGSIVKMPKTRRFEAIGNGWTVDMIAWIFSFMKK
;
A
#
# COMPACT_ATOMS: atom_id res chain seq x y z
N MET A 1 22.16 -6.96 -43.89
CA MET A 1 21.06 -6.03 -43.67
C MET A 1 19.89 -6.79 -43.07
N SER A 2 19.81 -6.86 -41.78
CA SER A 2 18.73 -7.53 -41.05
C SER A 2 17.73 -6.47 -40.59
N HIS A 3 16.51 -6.52 -41.15
CA HIS A 3 15.40 -5.68 -40.78
C HIS A 3 14.97 -6.01 -39.34
N LEU A 4 15.26 -5.13 -38.41
CA LEU A 4 14.58 -5.06 -37.12
C LEU A 4 13.17 -4.51 -37.40
N VAL A 5 12.19 -5.40 -37.40
CA VAL A 5 10.78 -5.02 -37.38
C VAL A 5 10.49 -4.52 -35.97
N GLU A 6 10.46 -3.21 -35.78
CA GLU A 6 9.91 -2.59 -34.58
C GLU A 6 8.38 -2.88 -34.55
N ASN A 7 7.98 -3.74 -33.65
CA ASN A 7 6.56 -3.95 -33.33
C ASN A 7 6.02 -2.72 -32.55
N ASN A 8 5.75 -1.64 -33.27
CA ASN A 8 5.16 -0.39 -32.75
C ASN A 8 3.63 -0.39 -32.84
N ASN A 9 2.95 -1.40 -32.25
CA ASN A 9 1.48 -1.46 -32.38
C ASN A 9 0.71 -1.53 -31.04
N SER A 10 1.35 -1.35 -29.86
CA SER A 10 0.66 -1.53 -28.58
C SER A 10 0.06 -0.28 -27.93
N SER A 11 0.34 0.93 -28.41
CA SER A 11 -0.03 2.17 -27.67
C SER A 11 -1.31 2.88 -28.10
N LYS A 12 -1.99 2.46 -29.19
CA LYS A 12 -3.18 3.20 -29.69
C LYS A 12 -4.47 2.96 -28.88
N ASN A 13 -4.58 1.89 -28.08
CA ASN A 13 -5.83 1.48 -27.43
C ASN A 13 -5.82 1.40 -25.91
N GLY A 14 -4.75 1.80 -25.22
CA GLY A 14 -4.59 1.69 -23.75
C GLY A 14 -3.80 0.45 -23.30
N LEU A 15 -3.31 0.48 -22.06
CA LEU A 15 -2.47 -0.55 -21.46
C LEU A 15 -3.28 -1.80 -21.08
N ARG A 16 -2.67 -2.97 -21.27
CA ARG A 16 -3.09 -4.23 -20.67
C ARG A 16 -2.25 -4.46 -19.41
N VAL A 17 -2.92 -4.60 -18.27
CA VAL A 17 -2.28 -4.67 -16.94
C VAL A 17 -2.63 -5.97 -16.25
N LEU A 18 -1.61 -6.60 -15.66
CA LEU A 18 -1.73 -7.74 -14.77
C LEU A 18 -1.31 -7.29 -13.37
N SER A 19 -2.21 -7.37 -12.41
CA SER A 19 -1.98 -6.95 -11.02
C SER A 19 -2.14 -8.14 -10.09
N LEU A 20 -1.06 -8.52 -9.40
CA LEU A 20 -1.06 -9.58 -8.42
C LEU A 20 -1.10 -8.99 -7.01
N PHE A 21 -1.90 -9.61 -6.11
CA PHE A 21 -2.13 -9.08 -4.76
C PHE A 21 -2.69 -7.65 -4.80
N ASP A 22 -3.66 -7.44 -5.70
CA ASP A 22 -4.14 -6.12 -6.12
C ASP A 22 -4.70 -5.25 -4.99
N GLY A 23 -5.22 -5.87 -3.95
CA GLY A 23 -5.85 -5.17 -2.84
C GLY A 23 -7.06 -4.35 -3.29
N ILE A 24 -7.02 -3.05 -3.03
CA ILE A 24 -8.07 -2.10 -3.39
C ILE A 24 -7.78 -1.37 -4.70
N SER A 25 -6.98 -1.95 -5.59
CA SER A 25 -6.64 -1.42 -6.92
C SER A 25 -5.93 -0.07 -6.92
N CYS A 26 -5.02 0.15 -5.96
CA CYS A 26 -4.19 1.36 -5.91
C CYS A 26 -3.39 1.58 -7.21
N GLY A 27 -2.93 0.49 -7.84
CA GLY A 27 -2.22 0.55 -9.13
C GLY A 27 -3.09 1.12 -10.25
N ARG A 28 -4.40 0.81 -10.26
CA ARG A 28 -5.33 1.35 -11.25
C ARG A 28 -5.50 2.87 -11.12
N ILE A 29 -5.66 3.37 -9.89
CA ILE A 29 -5.72 4.82 -9.62
C ILE A 29 -4.42 5.50 -10.04
N ALA A 30 -3.28 4.87 -9.73
CA ALA A 30 -1.96 5.42 -10.06
C ALA A 30 -1.76 5.55 -11.57
N LEU A 31 -2.24 4.59 -12.37
CA LEU A 31 -2.22 4.68 -13.83
C LEU A 31 -3.07 5.84 -14.36
N ASP A 32 -4.26 6.04 -13.80
CA ASP A 32 -5.12 7.18 -14.16
C ASP A 32 -4.42 8.51 -13.87
N ARG A 33 -3.80 8.64 -12.68
CA ARG A 33 -3.04 9.86 -12.30
C ARG A 33 -1.81 10.08 -13.16
N ALA A 34 -1.14 9.03 -13.60
CA ALA A 34 -0.02 9.12 -14.53
C ALA A 34 -0.45 9.38 -15.98
N GLY A 35 -1.75 9.46 -16.25
CA GLY A 35 -2.34 9.78 -17.54
C GLY A 35 -2.33 8.63 -18.55
N PHE A 36 -2.29 7.38 -18.07
CA PHE A 36 -2.40 6.20 -18.91
C PHE A 36 -3.86 5.77 -19.08
N LYS A 37 -4.25 5.46 -20.30
CA LYS A 37 -5.50 4.74 -20.57
C LYS A 37 -5.26 3.26 -20.29
N VAL A 38 -6.18 2.61 -19.59
CA VAL A 38 -6.15 1.17 -19.32
C VAL A 38 -7.26 0.52 -20.14
N LYS A 39 -6.87 -0.43 -20.98
CA LYS A 39 -7.78 -1.24 -21.80
C LYS A 39 -8.31 -2.43 -21.03
N ASP A 40 -7.38 -3.24 -20.52
CA ASP A 40 -7.68 -4.44 -19.75
C ASP A 40 -6.91 -4.40 -18.42
N TYR A 41 -7.57 -4.75 -17.32
CA TYR A 41 -6.96 -4.85 -16.01
C TYR A 41 -7.39 -6.14 -15.34
N TYR A 42 -6.44 -7.04 -15.14
CA TYR A 42 -6.62 -8.37 -14.54
C TYR A 42 -6.08 -8.33 -13.12
N ALA A 43 -6.95 -8.47 -12.12
CA ALA A 43 -6.61 -8.36 -10.71
C ALA A 43 -6.70 -9.73 -10.01
N TYR A 44 -5.61 -10.15 -9.41
CA TYR A 44 -5.56 -11.33 -8.53
C TYR A 44 -5.57 -10.86 -7.09
N GLU A 45 -6.65 -11.15 -6.40
CA GLU A 45 -6.88 -10.84 -5.00
C GLU A 45 -7.86 -11.86 -4.40
N ILE A 46 -7.66 -12.23 -3.14
CA ILE A 46 -8.52 -13.19 -2.43
C ILE A 46 -9.26 -12.57 -1.24
N GLU A 47 -8.85 -11.37 -0.80
CA GLU A 47 -9.50 -10.68 0.33
C GLU A 47 -10.80 -10.03 -0.14
N GLN A 48 -11.93 -10.59 0.28
CA GLN A 48 -13.26 -10.23 -0.22
C GLN A 48 -13.62 -8.76 -0.01
N ASN A 49 -13.17 -8.12 1.08
CA ASN A 49 -13.48 -6.70 1.30
C ASN A 49 -12.67 -5.80 0.35
N ALA A 50 -11.45 -6.19 0.01
CA ALA A 50 -10.64 -5.48 -0.98
C ALA A 50 -11.27 -5.60 -2.38
N ILE A 51 -11.68 -6.82 -2.77
CA ILE A 51 -12.38 -7.08 -4.04
C ILE A 51 -13.66 -6.24 -4.15
N LYS A 52 -14.48 -6.17 -3.09
CA LYS A 52 -15.72 -5.36 -3.09
C LYS A 52 -15.43 -3.86 -3.28
N ILE A 53 -14.42 -3.33 -2.61
CA ILE A 53 -13.98 -1.93 -2.77
C ILE A 53 -13.47 -1.68 -4.19
N SER A 54 -12.65 -2.58 -4.72
CA SER A 54 -12.15 -2.52 -6.10
C SER A 54 -13.28 -2.50 -7.11
N ARG A 55 -14.22 -3.45 -7.03
CA ARG A 55 -15.40 -3.53 -7.92
C ARG A 55 -16.29 -2.29 -7.86
N TYR A 56 -16.48 -1.72 -6.68
CA TYR A 56 -17.30 -0.51 -6.53
C TYR A 56 -16.70 0.68 -7.26
N ASN A 57 -15.40 0.87 -7.16
CA ASN A 57 -14.70 2.00 -7.77
C ASN A 57 -14.37 1.77 -9.25
N TYR A 58 -14.08 0.52 -9.63
CA TYR A 58 -13.68 0.12 -10.98
C TYR A 58 -14.39 -1.16 -11.45
N PRO A 59 -15.65 -1.08 -11.83
CA PRO A 59 -16.44 -2.25 -12.25
C PRO A 59 -15.86 -3.00 -13.47
N SER A 60 -15.02 -2.34 -14.26
CA SER A 60 -14.35 -2.92 -15.43
C SER A 60 -13.15 -3.79 -15.12
N ILE A 61 -12.65 -3.80 -13.88
CA ILE A 61 -11.56 -4.67 -13.44
C ILE A 61 -12.03 -6.12 -13.43
N GLN A 62 -11.27 -6.98 -14.10
CA GLN A 62 -11.51 -8.42 -14.08
C GLN A 62 -10.87 -9.02 -12.83
N GLN A 63 -11.72 -9.48 -11.88
CA GLN A 63 -11.28 -10.16 -10.66
C GLN A 63 -11.00 -11.63 -10.98
N CYS A 64 -9.74 -12.06 -10.87
CA CYS A 64 -9.27 -13.37 -11.34
C CYS A 64 -9.05 -14.41 -10.22
N GLY A 65 -9.15 -14.00 -8.94
CA GLY A 65 -9.07 -14.94 -7.80
C GLY A 65 -7.65 -15.18 -7.28
N ASP A 66 -7.29 -16.45 -7.07
CA ASP A 66 -6.01 -16.84 -6.48
C ASP A 66 -4.89 -16.94 -7.53
N VAL A 67 -3.71 -16.48 -7.18
CA VAL A 67 -2.51 -16.52 -8.04
C VAL A 67 -1.98 -17.95 -8.25
N PHE A 68 -2.31 -18.89 -7.36
CA PHE A 68 -1.82 -20.27 -7.45
C PHE A 68 -2.53 -21.09 -8.52
N ASP A 69 -3.76 -20.78 -8.84
CA ASP A 69 -4.62 -21.56 -9.74
C ASP A 69 -4.50 -21.11 -11.22
N GLU A 70 -3.58 -20.19 -11.53
CA GLU A 70 -3.55 -19.53 -12.83
C GLU A 70 -2.38 -19.97 -13.72
N ASP A 71 -2.64 -20.04 -15.04
CA ASP A 71 -1.66 -20.09 -16.11
C ASP A 71 -1.46 -18.68 -16.67
N PHE A 72 -0.36 -18.02 -16.30
CA PHE A 72 -0.07 -16.65 -16.72
C PHE A 72 0.39 -16.54 -18.17
N SER A 73 0.66 -17.64 -18.87
CA SER A 73 1.05 -17.62 -20.29
C SER A 73 -0.05 -17.05 -21.18
N LYS A 74 -1.32 -17.13 -20.77
CA LYS A 74 -2.47 -16.50 -21.48
C LYS A 74 -2.37 -14.98 -21.53
N TYR A 75 -1.54 -14.36 -20.70
CA TYR A 75 -1.28 -12.92 -20.68
C TYR A 75 0.01 -12.54 -21.44
N ASP A 76 0.57 -13.44 -22.26
CA ASP A 76 1.80 -13.16 -23.03
C ASP A 76 1.70 -11.81 -23.75
N GLY A 77 2.77 -11.00 -23.66
CA GLY A 77 2.82 -9.66 -24.23
C GLY A 77 1.98 -8.62 -23.48
N ILE A 78 1.65 -8.82 -22.21
CA ILE A 78 1.00 -7.78 -21.37
C ILE A 78 1.93 -6.56 -21.22
N ASP A 79 1.36 -5.35 -21.14
CA ASP A 79 2.17 -4.13 -21.10
C ASP A 79 2.83 -3.91 -19.74
N LEU A 80 2.11 -4.24 -18.65
CA LEU A 80 2.55 -3.96 -17.29
C LEU A 80 2.12 -5.06 -16.32
N LEU A 81 3.09 -5.61 -15.59
CA LEU A 81 2.87 -6.47 -14.42
C LEU A 81 3.15 -5.66 -13.15
N ILE A 82 2.20 -5.59 -12.23
CA ILE A 82 2.38 -4.95 -10.93
C ILE A 82 2.01 -5.90 -9.81
N GLY A 83 2.61 -5.69 -8.62
CA GLY A 83 2.25 -6.46 -7.44
C GLY A 83 3.14 -6.19 -6.24
N GLY A 84 2.69 -6.69 -5.10
CA GLY A 84 3.44 -6.68 -3.85
C GLY A 84 2.92 -7.80 -2.98
N SER A 85 3.68 -8.89 -2.84
CA SER A 85 3.23 -10.02 -2.02
C SER A 85 3.05 -9.60 -0.55
N PRO A 86 2.13 -10.25 0.19
CA PRO A 86 1.81 -9.86 1.55
C PRO A 86 3.03 -9.76 2.46
N CYS A 87 3.41 -8.54 2.86
CA CYS A 87 4.59 -8.25 3.70
C CYS A 87 4.47 -8.79 5.14
N GLN A 88 3.29 -9.30 5.53
CA GLN A 88 3.04 -9.79 6.89
C GLN A 88 3.97 -10.92 7.34
N PHE A 89 4.56 -11.65 6.42
CA PHE A 89 5.51 -12.73 6.71
C PHE A 89 6.90 -12.17 7.06
N TRP A 90 7.27 -11.02 6.50
CA TRP A 90 8.60 -10.42 6.55
C TRP A 90 8.70 -9.14 7.38
N ALA A 91 7.57 -8.55 7.76
CA ALA A 91 7.56 -7.27 8.46
C ALA A 91 8.13 -7.36 9.89
N SER A 92 8.93 -6.36 10.28
CA SER A 92 9.53 -6.25 11.63
C SER A 92 8.51 -6.14 12.76
N SER A 93 7.27 -5.71 12.47
CA SER A 93 6.18 -5.65 13.46
C SER A 93 5.80 -7.01 14.05
N LYS A 94 6.21 -8.13 13.44
CA LYS A 94 6.03 -9.49 13.96
C LYS A 94 7.09 -9.93 14.98
N CYS A 95 8.04 -9.07 15.33
CA CYS A 95 9.04 -9.38 16.37
C CYS A 95 8.47 -9.38 17.79
N SER A 96 7.16 -9.23 18.01
CA SER A 96 6.56 -9.32 19.32
C SER A 96 6.57 -10.78 19.83
N LYS A 97 6.91 -10.98 21.11
CA LYS A 97 6.93 -12.31 21.76
C LYS A 97 5.57 -13.04 21.74
N THR A 98 4.50 -12.31 21.41
CA THR A 98 3.11 -12.81 21.34
C THR A 98 2.65 -13.16 19.92
N ALA A 99 3.50 -12.97 18.91
CA ALA A 99 3.12 -13.30 17.53
C ALA A 99 2.98 -14.83 17.36
N LYS A 100 1.81 -15.29 16.91
CA LYS A 100 1.51 -16.72 16.71
C LYS A 100 2.40 -17.40 15.66
N LYS A 101 2.92 -16.64 14.67
CA LYS A 101 3.92 -17.12 13.68
C LYS A 101 5.15 -16.23 13.77
N LYS A 102 6.34 -16.81 13.81
CA LYS A 102 7.60 -16.08 13.74
C LYS A 102 7.74 -15.38 12.39
N ARG A 103 8.51 -14.27 12.38
CA ARG A 103 8.93 -13.61 11.14
C ARG A 103 9.80 -14.58 10.33
N GLU A 104 9.50 -14.69 9.03
CA GLU A 104 10.38 -15.39 8.10
C GLU A 104 11.62 -14.52 7.84
N VAL A 105 12.78 -15.13 7.87
CA VAL A 105 14.08 -14.47 7.68
C VAL A 105 14.85 -15.06 6.50
N LYS A 106 14.36 -16.20 5.95
CA LYS A 106 14.93 -16.90 4.80
C LYS A 106 13.92 -16.98 3.65
N PRO A 107 14.39 -17.17 2.40
CA PRO A 107 13.53 -17.30 1.24
C PRO A 107 12.98 -18.75 1.09
N ASP A 108 12.31 -19.27 2.10
CA ASP A 108 11.84 -20.66 2.17
C ASP A 108 10.43 -20.83 2.77
N GLY A 109 9.76 -19.73 3.12
CA GLY A 109 8.47 -19.76 3.80
C GLY A 109 7.28 -19.45 2.88
N GLU A 110 6.12 -19.24 3.52
CA GLU A 110 4.84 -18.92 2.86
C GLU A 110 4.93 -17.58 2.09
N GLY A 111 5.59 -16.57 2.69
CA GLY A 111 5.83 -15.29 2.04
C GLY A 111 6.69 -15.41 0.79
N TRP A 112 7.70 -16.29 0.82
CA TRP A 112 8.52 -16.59 -0.34
C TRP A 112 7.73 -17.29 -1.45
N ASN A 113 6.90 -18.28 -1.10
CA ASN A 113 6.05 -18.98 -2.07
C ASN A 113 5.09 -18.04 -2.80
N LEU A 114 4.53 -17.04 -2.07
CA LEU A 114 3.71 -15.99 -2.67
C LEU A 114 4.52 -15.09 -3.61
N PHE A 115 5.73 -14.69 -3.22
CA PHE A 115 6.62 -13.95 -4.10
C PHE A 115 6.95 -14.73 -5.38
N MET A 116 7.20 -16.04 -5.28
CA MET A 116 7.49 -16.89 -6.45
C MET A 116 6.31 -16.97 -7.44
N GLN A 117 5.07 -16.72 -7.01
CA GLN A 117 3.95 -16.57 -7.97
C GLN A 117 4.09 -15.28 -8.80
N TYR A 118 4.62 -14.19 -8.21
CA TYR A 118 4.95 -13.00 -8.99
C TYR A 118 6.08 -13.27 -10.00
N VAL A 119 7.13 -13.98 -9.60
CA VAL A 119 8.23 -14.39 -10.50
C VAL A 119 7.69 -15.27 -11.63
N ARG A 120 6.82 -16.23 -11.32
CA ARG A 120 6.17 -17.08 -12.34
C ARG A 120 5.37 -16.23 -13.34
N ALA A 121 4.54 -15.31 -12.84
CA ALA A 121 3.80 -14.40 -13.70
C ALA A 121 4.70 -13.52 -14.57
N LEU A 122 5.85 -13.06 -14.05
CA LEU A 122 6.83 -12.28 -14.79
C LEU A 122 7.41 -13.08 -15.97
N HIS A 123 7.76 -14.33 -15.75
CA HIS A 123 8.35 -15.21 -16.79
C HIS A 123 7.32 -15.68 -17.81
N GLU A 124 6.11 -16.01 -17.39
CA GLU A 124 5.06 -16.53 -18.27
C GLU A 124 4.42 -15.42 -19.11
N SER A 125 4.11 -14.25 -18.53
CA SER A 125 3.42 -13.16 -19.23
C SER A 125 4.35 -12.20 -19.99
N LYS A 126 5.66 -12.22 -19.72
CA LYS A 126 6.71 -11.42 -20.37
C LYS A 126 6.31 -9.94 -20.56
N PRO A 127 6.00 -9.20 -19.49
CA PRO A 127 5.51 -7.84 -19.58
C PRO A 127 6.59 -6.89 -20.12
N LYS A 128 6.15 -5.82 -20.80
CA LYS A 128 7.07 -4.73 -21.19
C LYS A 128 7.66 -4.02 -19.98
N TYR A 129 6.82 -3.76 -18.99
CA TYR A 129 7.20 -3.16 -17.70
C TYR A 129 6.73 -4.03 -16.55
N PHE A 130 7.48 -4.01 -15.45
CA PHE A 130 7.05 -4.61 -14.19
C PHE A 130 7.37 -3.73 -13.00
N LEU A 131 6.59 -3.86 -11.92
CA LEU A 131 6.81 -3.22 -10.63
C LEU A 131 6.45 -4.20 -9.52
N TYR A 132 7.44 -4.57 -8.70
CA TYR A 132 7.24 -5.32 -7.47
C TYR A 132 7.57 -4.44 -6.26
N GLU A 133 6.67 -4.37 -5.27
CA GLU A 133 6.85 -3.57 -4.06
C GLU A 133 6.91 -4.44 -2.82
N ASN A 134 7.76 -4.08 -1.85
CA ASN A 134 7.67 -4.64 -0.51
C ASN A 134 8.19 -3.67 0.57
N ASN A 135 8.01 -4.07 1.84
CA ASN A 135 8.42 -3.28 2.99
C ASN A 135 9.95 -3.13 3.05
N TYR A 136 10.43 -1.91 3.32
CA TYR A 136 11.86 -1.64 3.58
C TYR A 136 12.46 -2.50 4.70
N GLY A 137 11.67 -2.85 5.73
CA GLY A 137 12.14 -3.64 6.88
C GLY A 137 12.21 -5.15 6.65
N ILE A 138 12.19 -5.66 5.42
CA ILE A 138 12.43 -7.08 5.13
C ILE A 138 13.88 -7.45 5.40
N GLY A 139 14.16 -8.73 5.76
CA GLY A 139 15.52 -9.20 6.04
C GLY A 139 16.42 -9.11 4.81
N GLU A 140 17.71 -8.84 5.02
CA GLU A 140 18.70 -8.70 3.95
C GLU A 140 18.80 -9.94 3.06
N GLU A 141 18.73 -11.13 3.65
CA GLU A 141 18.76 -12.40 2.90
C GLU A 141 17.58 -12.51 1.93
N ILE A 142 16.38 -12.11 2.36
CA ILE A 142 15.19 -12.09 1.49
C ILE A 142 15.32 -11.01 0.43
N GLN A 143 15.77 -9.81 0.80
CA GLN A 143 15.98 -8.71 -0.16
C GLN A 143 16.96 -9.12 -1.27
N THR A 144 18.09 -9.74 -0.92
CA THR A 144 19.08 -10.25 -1.87
C THR A 144 18.49 -11.33 -2.77
N ALA A 145 17.68 -12.23 -2.21
CA ALA A 145 17.03 -13.28 -2.99
C ALA A 145 16.00 -12.69 -4.00
N ILE A 146 15.18 -11.72 -3.57
CA ILE A 146 14.24 -11.00 -4.47
C ILE A 146 15.01 -10.31 -5.61
N THR A 147 16.09 -9.59 -5.29
CA THR A 147 16.93 -8.91 -6.28
C THR A 147 17.50 -9.88 -7.31
N LYS A 148 17.94 -11.06 -6.86
CA LYS A 148 18.44 -12.12 -7.75
C LYS A 148 17.36 -12.65 -8.69
N GLU A 149 16.16 -12.93 -8.20
CA GLU A 149 15.06 -13.46 -9.02
C GLU A 149 14.53 -12.43 -10.04
N LEU A 150 14.45 -11.16 -9.65
CA LEU A 150 13.95 -10.09 -10.51
C LEU A 150 15.04 -9.46 -11.40
N CYS A 151 16.31 -9.77 -11.18
CA CYS A 151 17.48 -9.27 -11.93
C CYS A 151 17.57 -7.74 -11.99
N VAL A 152 17.05 -7.03 -11.01
CA VAL A 152 17.11 -5.56 -10.86
C VAL A 152 17.33 -5.17 -9.40
N GLU A 153 18.12 -4.12 -9.15
CA GLU A 153 18.30 -3.58 -7.82
C GLU A 153 17.05 -2.81 -7.36
N PRO A 154 16.69 -2.87 -6.07
CA PRO A 154 15.55 -2.13 -5.56
C PRO A 154 15.85 -0.64 -5.42
N VAL A 155 14.86 0.18 -5.74
CA VAL A 155 14.87 1.61 -5.41
C VAL A 155 14.15 1.81 -4.08
N LEU A 156 14.82 2.43 -3.11
CA LEU A 156 14.21 2.83 -1.85
C LEU A 156 13.55 4.20 -2.01
N LEU A 157 12.23 4.27 -1.79
CA LEU A 157 11.49 5.54 -1.78
C LEU A 157 10.70 5.69 -0.48
N ASP A 158 10.55 6.95 -0.04
CA ASP A 158 9.75 7.31 1.14
C ASP A 158 8.55 8.14 0.73
N SER A 159 7.35 7.65 0.99
CA SER A 159 6.10 8.34 0.67
C SER A 159 5.93 9.69 1.35
N GLN A 160 6.76 10.04 2.35
CA GLN A 160 6.74 11.37 2.98
C GLN A 160 6.95 12.51 1.99
N LEU A 161 7.58 12.26 0.84
CA LEU A 161 7.79 13.27 -0.20
C LEU A 161 6.46 13.65 -0.90
N VAL A 162 5.52 12.73 -0.99
CA VAL A 162 4.24 12.93 -1.71
C VAL A 162 3.00 12.87 -0.80
N SER A 163 3.19 12.64 0.50
CA SER A 163 2.12 12.44 1.48
C SER A 163 2.53 12.96 2.87
N ALA A 164 1.58 13.11 3.77
CA ALA A 164 1.85 13.36 5.18
C ALA A 164 2.32 12.12 5.95
N GLN A 165 2.67 11.00 5.29
CA GLN A 165 3.03 9.72 5.89
C GLN A 165 4.49 9.35 5.65
N ARG A 166 5.24 9.02 6.69
CA ARG A 166 6.54 8.34 6.58
C ARG A 166 6.31 6.87 6.24
N ARG A 167 6.62 6.46 5.01
CA ARG A 167 6.40 5.08 4.53
C ARG A 167 7.50 4.67 3.55
N LYS A 168 8.58 4.13 4.07
CA LYS A 168 9.69 3.60 3.26
C LYS A 168 9.32 2.26 2.65
N ARG A 169 9.56 2.11 1.35
CA ARG A 169 9.31 0.89 0.56
C ARG A 169 10.45 0.64 -0.41
N LEU A 170 10.64 -0.62 -0.73
CA LEU A 170 11.55 -1.09 -1.77
C LEU A 170 10.74 -1.41 -3.02
N TYR A 171 11.22 -0.94 -4.16
CA TYR A 171 10.60 -1.12 -5.46
C TYR A 171 11.59 -1.75 -6.43
N TRP A 172 11.31 -2.97 -6.87
CA TRP A 172 12.04 -3.64 -7.94
C TRP A 172 11.29 -3.44 -9.25
N THR A 173 11.94 -2.84 -10.23
CA THR A 173 11.27 -2.48 -11.50
C THR A 173 12.28 -2.29 -12.63
N ASN A 174 11.86 -2.54 -13.86
CA ASN A 174 12.57 -2.16 -15.07
C ASN A 174 12.12 -0.79 -15.62
N ILE A 175 11.18 -0.11 -14.95
CA ILE A 175 10.83 1.27 -15.29
C ILE A 175 12.03 2.17 -14.98
N PRO A 176 12.49 3.02 -15.92
CA PRO A 176 13.73 3.79 -15.77
C PRO A 176 13.55 5.00 -14.84
N ILE A 177 13.33 4.75 -13.56
CA ILE A 177 13.18 5.78 -12.51
C ILE A 177 14.46 6.63 -12.42
N LYS A 178 14.29 7.94 -12.28
CA LYS A 178 15.39 8.89 -12.07
C LYS A 178 15.11 9.79 -10.88
N GLY A 179 15.99 9.75 -9.89
CA GLY A 179 15.90 10.58 -8.69
C GLY A 179 14.75 10.18 -7.76
N GLU A 180 14.25 11.15 -7.03
CA GLU A 180 13.12 11.04 -6.10
C GLU A 180 12.05 12.09 -6.46
N PRO A 181 10.78 11.90 -6.06
CA PRO A 181 9.76 12.94 -6.25
C PRO A 181 10.10 14.19 -5.41
N GLU A 182 9.68 15.34 -5.90
CA GLU A 182 9.77 16.60 -5.14
C GLU A 182 8.96 16.48 -3.84
N ASP A 183 9.52 17.01 -2.73
CA ASP A 183 8.80 17.05 -1.45
C ASP A 183 7.66 18.07 -1.53
N LYS A 184 6.43 17.58 -1.50
CA LYS A 184 5.22 18.40 -1.49
C LYS A 184 4.97 19.11 -0.16
N GLY A 185 5.76 18.87 0.88
CA GLY A 185 5.65 19.49 2.19
C GLY A 185 4.34 19.16 2.96
N ILE A 186 3.58 18.15 2.55
CA ILE A 186 2.29 17.80 3.15
C ILE A 186 2.48 17.27 4.57
N LEU A 187 1.76 17.84 5.56
CA LEU A 187 1.85 17.53 6.98
C LEU A 187 0.53 16.95 7.51
N VAL A 188 0.52 16.46 8.75
CA VAL A 188 -0.70 15.91 9.39
C VAL A 188 -1.85 16.91 9.35
N LYS A 189 -1.62 18.21 9.59
CA LYS A 189 -2.64 19.26 9.54
C LYS A 189 -3.37 19.36 8.19
N ASP A 190 -2.71 19.00 7.10
CA ASP A 190 -3.24 19.12 5.73
C ASP A 190 -4.17 17.96 5.36
N VAL A 191 -4.17 16.89 6.16
CA VAL A 191 -4.95 15.67 5.87
C VAL A 191 -6.06 15.39 6.88
N ILE A 192 -6.05 16.03 8.07
CA ILE A 192 -7.09 15.83 9.07
C ILE A 192 -8.42 16.46 8.66
N VAL A 193 -9.52 15.84 9.09
CA VAL A 193 -10.88 16.37 8.94
C VAL A 193 -11.33 17.03 10.23
N ASN A 194 -12.14 18.09 10.12
CA ASN A 194 -12.75 18.72 11.27
C ASN A 194 -14.01 17.93 11.68
N ASP A 195 -13.85 17.01 12.64
CA ASP A 195 -14.91 16.16 13.17
C ASP A 195 -14.84 16.18 14.70
N SER A 196 -15.78 16.86 15.32
CA SER A 196 -15.84 17.05 16.79
C SER A 196 -16.10 15.74 17.55
N GLU A 197 -16.77 14.76 16.95
CA GLU A 197 -17.03 13.45 17.60
C GLU A 197 -15.76 12.65 17.84
N LEU A 198 -14.73 12.88 17.03
CA LEU A 198 -13.43 12.24 17.14
C LEU A 198 -12.49 12.91 18.15
N ILE A 199 -12.83 14.11 18.62
CA ILE A 199 -12.05 14.86 19.61
C ILE A 199 -12.30 14.29 21.00
N LYS A 200 -11.22 14.10 21.77
CA LYS A 200 -11.22 13.53 23.11
C LYS A 200 -10.38 14.38 24.04
N GLN A 201 -10.79 14.44 25.32
CA GLN A 201 -10.00 15.00 26.40
C GLN A 201 -9.10 13.91 27.02
N PHE A 202 -7.98 14.33 27.61
CA PHE A 202 -7.15 13.43 28.37
C PHE A 202 -7.89 12.92 29.60
N ASP A 203 -7.82 11.63 29.85
CA ASP A 203 -8.16 11.02 31.13
C ASP A 203 -6.96 11.00 32.07
N ASP A 204 -7.15 10.61 33.33
CA ASP A 204 -6.07 10.58 34.33
C ASP A 204 -4.96 9.60 33.96
N ARG A 205 -5.26 8.50 33.26
CA ARG A 205 -4.24 7.54 32.81
C ARG A 205 -3.34 8.17 31.75
N ILE A 206 -3.93 8.90 30.81
CA ILE A 206 -3.17 9.64 29.81
C ILE A 206 -2.29 10.67 30.52
N ARG A 207 -2.87 11.52 31.38
CA ARG A 207 -2.13 12.57 32.11
C ARG A 207 -0.94 12.04 32.87
N ASN A 208 -1.11 10.91 33.59
CA ASN A 208 -0.09 10.33 34.45
C ASN A 208 1.01 9.58 33.71
N THR A 209 0.85 9.28 32.42
CA THR A 209 1.80 8.45 31.64
C THR A 209 2.37 9.18 30.43
N LEU A 210 2.11 10.46 30.26
CA LEU A 210 2.58 11.25 29.13
C LEU A 210 4.10 11.33 29.06
N VAL A 211 4.66 11.05 27.88
CA VAL A 211 6.06 11.30 27.56
C VAL A 211 6.13 12.03 26.23
N LYS A 212 6.64 13.26 26.24
CA LYS A 212 6.85 14.05 25.03
C LYS A 212 8.10 13.55 24.28
N CYS A 213 7.93 13.25 23.02
CA CYS A 213 9.00 12.91 22.08
C CYS A 213 9.09 14.03 21.01
N GLU A 214 10.10 13.99 20.17
CA GLU A 214 10.31 15.00 19.12
C GLU A 214 9.10 15.17 18.18
N ASN A 215 8.50 14.05 17.73
CA ASN A 215 7.47 14.05 16.69
C ASN A 215 6.06 13.69 17.19
N TYR A 216 5.94 13.28 18.45
CA TYR A 216 4.66 12.83 19.05
C TYR A 216 4.75 12.83 20.58
N ILE A 217 3.57 12.74 21.20
CA ILE A 217 3.42 12.40 22.62
C ILE A 217 3.00 10.94 22.70
N LYS A 218 3.65 10.15 23.54
CA LYS A 218 3.22 8.77 23.85
C LYS A 218 2.64 8.70 25.25
N TYR A 219 1.74 7.73 25.47
CA TYR A 219 1.10 7.46 26.74
C TYR A 219 0.87 5.95 26.91
N ASP A 220 0.74 5.47 28.12
CA ASP A 220 0.55 4.05 28.40
C ASP A 220 -0.84 3.77 28.98
N LEU A 221 -1.78 3.38 28.14
CA LEU A 221 -3.12 2.95 28.56
C LEU A 221 -3.12 1.57 29.22
N SER A 222 -2.10 0.75 28.95
CA SER A 222 -2.06 -0.64 29.43
C SER A 222 -1.48 -0.78 30.83
N GLY A 223 -0.73 0.21 31.32
CA GLY A 223 0.05 0.14 32.54
C GLY A 223 1.22 -0.85 32.52
N LYS A 224 1.58 -1.36 31.32
CA LYS A 224 2.61 -2.40 31.12
C LYS A 224 3.92 -1.88 30.53
N GLY A 225 4.07 -0.57 30.39
CA GLY A 225 5.23 0.04 29.75
C GLY A 225 5.28 -0.16 28.23
N HIS A 226 4.20 -0.64 27.62
CA HIS A 226 4.10 -0.82 26.18
C HIS A 226 3.46 0.40 25.54
N PHE A 227 4.16 0.97 24.55
CA PHE A 227 3.69 2.10 23.75
C PHE A 227 3.46 1.64 22.32
N SER A 228 2.23 1.26 21.99
CA SER A 228 1.85 0.95 20.60
C SER A 228 1.79 2.23 19.77
N GLN A 229 1.71 2.11 18.43
CA GLN A 229 1.48 3.27 17.59
C GLN A 229 0.14 3.97 17.91
N GLN A 230 -0.85 3.23 18.40
CA GLN A 230 -2.17 3.73 18.79
C GLN A 230 -2.13 4.56 20.09
N ASP A 231 -1.09 4.34 20.91
CA ASP A 231 -0.81 5.08 22.15
C ASP A 231 0.10 6.30 21.90
N ARG A 232 0.04 6.84 20.67
CA ARG A 232 0.82 8.01 20.27
C ARG A 232 -0.09 9.06 19.66
N MET A 233 0.16 10.31 20.04
CA MET A 233 -0.49 11.50 19.48
C MET A 233 0.54 12.27 18.68
N TYR A 234 0.39 12.31 17.36
CA TYR A 234 1.33 13.01 16.47
C TYR A 234 0.98 14.49 16.38
N PHE A 235 2.00 15.33 16.21
CA PHE A 235 1.82 16.77 16.09
C PHE A 235 1.33 17.14 14.69
N LEU A 236 0.55 18.22 14.63
CA LEU A 236 -0.06 18.72 13.38
C LEU A 236 0.98 19.12 12.33
N ASP A 237 2.10 19.71 12.78
CA ASP A 237 3.19 20.18 11.90
C ASP A 237 4.24 19.11 11.59
N ASN A 238 3.90 17.84 11.76
CA ASN A 238 4.78 16.70 11.50
C ASN A 238 4.18 15.73 10.49
N LYS A 239 5.00 14.75 10.06
CA LYS A 239 4.54 13.61 9.27
C LYS A 239 3.96 12.52 10.18
N ALA A 240 2.89 11.90 9.73
CA ALA A 240 2.29 10.72 10.35
C ALA A 240 3.20 9.49 10.24
N PRO A 241 3.00 8.46 11.08
CA PRO A 241 3.70 7.18 10.96
C PRO A 241 3.19 6.37 9.77
N THR A 242 3.93 5.33 9.39
CA THR A 242 3.44 4.31 8.46
C THR A 242 2.09 3.74 8.92
N VAL A 243 1.08 3.78 8.06
CA VAL A 243 -0.22 3.14 8.30
C VAL A 243 -0.06 1.62 8.25
N PRO A 244 -0.27 0.89 9.36
CA PRO A 244 -0.15 -0.57 9.38
C PRO A 244 -1.45 -1.24 8.92
N ARG A 245 -1.32 -2.48 8.42
CA ARG A 245 -2.45 -3.39 8.28
C ARG A 245 -2.91 -3.84 9.66
N CYS A 246 -3.97 -3.29 10.17
CA CYS A 246 -4.60 -3.77 11.41
C CYS A 246 -6.09 -3.38 11.46
N ARG A 247 -6.88 -4.19 12.17
CA ARG A 247 -8.30 -3.95 12.43
C ARG A 247 -8.43 -3.24 13.77
N THR A 248 -8.30 -1.93 13.75
CA THR A 248 -8.35 -1.08 14.94
C THR A 248 -9.36 0.03 14.78
N GLU A 249 -9.78 0.65 15.88
CA GLU A 249 -10.70 1.79 15.84
C GLU A 249 -10.02 3.09 15.38
N THR A 250 -8.72 3.17 15.52
CA THR A 250 -7.87 4.26 15.05
C THR A 250 -6.50 3.74 14.67
N LYS A 251 -5.78 4.44 13.81
CA LYS A 251 -4.40 4.07 13.44
C LYS A 251 -3.37 4.74 14.33
N PHE A 252 -3.62 5.98 14.67
CA PHE A 252 -2.87 6.81 15.60
C PHE A 252 -3.78 7.97 16.02
N ASN A 253 -3.32 8.79 16.95
CA ASN A 253 -4.04 9.98 17.37
C ASN A 253 -3.27 11.23 16.95
N VAL A 254 -3.95 12.36 16.92
CA VAL A 254 -3.39 13.68 16.61
C VAL A 254 -3.57 14.57 17.84
N TRP A 255 -2.47 15.17 18.32
CA TRP A 255 -2.53 16.12 19.40
C TRP A 255 -3.03 17.48 18.89
N LEU A 256 -4.05 18.02 19.50
CA LEU A 256 -4.68 19.28 19.12
C LEU A 256 -4.24 20.47 19.98
N GLY A 257 -3.38 20.24 20.96
CA GLY A 257 -2.98 21.23 21.96
C GLY A 257 -3.60 20.98 23.33
N GLY A 258 -2.95 21.50 24.40
CA GLY A 258 -3.39 21.30 25.77
C GLY A 258 -3.61 19.83 26.11
N GLU A 259 -4.76 19.51 26.69
CA GLU A 259 -5.18 18.16 27.06
C GLU A 259 -6.15 17.53 26.02
N THR A 260 -6.06 17.93 24.76
CA THR A 260 -7.02 17.53 23.73
C THR A 260 -6.32 16.78 22.61
N TYR A 261 -6.92 15.67 22.18
CA TYR A 261 -6.46 14.89 21.04
C TYR A 261 -7.62 14.43 20.15
N LYS A 262 -7.31 14.05 18.94
CA LYS A 262 -8.26 13.53 17.96
C LYS A 262 -7.88 12.10 17.55
N LYS A 263 -8.86 11.19 17.51
CA LYS A 263 -8.72 9.87 16.89
C LYS A 263 -8.79 10.01 15.37
N THR A 264 -7.94 9.28 14.65
CA THR A 264 -8.01 9.26 13.19
C THR A 264 -9.19 8.44 12.66
N CYS A 265 -9.74 8.88 11.54
CA CYS A 265 -10.84 8.22 10.82
C CYS A 265 -10.36 7.67 9.45
N PRO A 266 -11.17 6.83 8.76
CA PRO A 266 -10.78 6.26 7.47
C PRO A 266 -10.41 7.29 6.40
N VAL A 267 -11.12 8.41 6.29
CA VAL A 267 -10.85 9.46 5.29
C VAL A 267 -9.44 10.04 5.45
N GLU A 268 -9.00 10.28 6.67
CA GLU A 268 -7.64 10.77 6.94
C GLU A 268 -6.58 9.73 6.54
N ILE A 269 -6.89 8.46 6.76
CA ILE A 269 -5.97 7.37 6.38
C ILE A 269 -5.97 7.16 4.86
N GLU A 270 -7.10 7.37 4.18
CA GLU A 270 -7.18 7.43 2.71
C GLU A 270 -6.28 8.54 2.16
N ARG A 271 -6.38 9.76 2.73
CA ARG A 271 -5.52 10.89 2.36
C ARG A 271 -4.03 10.62 2.57
N LEU A 272 -3.66 9.89 3.66
CA LEU A 272 -2.28 9.47 3.89
C LEU A 272 -1.75 8.48 2.83
N GLN A 273 -2.62 7.67 2.23
CA GLN A 273 -2.28 6.83 1.09
C GLN A 273 -2.53 7.54 -0.25
N THR A 274 -2.84 8.84 -0.19
CA THR A 274 -3.21 9.66 -1.35
C THR A 274 -4.36 9.05 -2.18
N LEU A 275 -5.27 8.34 -1.52
CA LEU A 275 -6.53 7.88 -2.09
C LEU A 275 -7.54 9.03 -2.14
N PRO A 276 -8.55 8.99 -3.01
CA PRO A 276 -9.70 9.89 -2.94
C PRO A 276 -10.45 9.72 -1.61
N ASP A 277 -11.03 10.81 -1.08
CA ASP A 277 -11.90 10.76 0.10
C ASP A 277 -13.07 9.81 -0.12
N GLY A 278 -13.33 8.93 0.85
CA GLY A 278 -14.41 7.97 0.77
C GLY A 278 -14.17 6.77 -0.16
N TYR A 279 -12.99 6.65 -0.76
CA TYR A 279 -12.66 5.57 -1.69
C TYR A 279 -13.00 4.17 -1.15
N THR A 280 -12.82 3.97 0.15
CA THR A 280 -13.10 2.67 0.79
C THR A 280 -14.46 2.62 1.49
N GLU A 281 -15.32 3.64 1.32
CA GLU A 281 -16.59 3.73 2.07
C GLU A 281 -17.61 2.68 1.65
N PHE A 282 -17.64 2.35 0.37
CA PHE A 282 -18.58 1.38 -0.21
C PHE A 282 -17.84 0.24 -0.90
N GLY A 283 -18.54 -0.88 -1.00
CA GLY A 283 -18.14 -2.04 -1.78
C GLY A 283 -19.29 -2.55 -2.63
N LEU A 284 -18.97 -3.24 -3.72
CA LEU A 284 -19.94 -3.89 -4.61
C LEU A 284 -19.83 -5.41 -4.44
N ASN A 285 -20.92 -6.04 -4.03
CA ASN A 285 -21.04 -7.50 -3.95
C ASN A 285 -21.18 -8.13 -5.35
N GLU A 286 -21.05 -9.45 -5.43
CA GLU A 286 -21.21 -10.20 -6.68
C GLU A 286 -22.62 -10.14 -7.25
N ASP A 287 -23.61 -10.03 -6.40
CA ASP A 287 -25.03 -9.88 -6.76
C ASP A 287 -25.40 -8.43 -7.23
N GLY A 288 -24.41 -7.53 -7.29
CA GLY A 288 -24.61 -6.13 -7.65
C GLY A 288 -25.09 -5.22 -6.52
N SER A 289 -25.29 -5.73 -5.31
CA SER A 289 -25.68 -4.92 -4.17
C SER A 289 -24.51 -4.10 -3.62
N ILE A 290 -24.78 -2.82 -3.27
CA ILE A 290 -23.80 -1.94 -2.65
C ILE A 290 -23.86 -2.13 -1.13
N VAL A 291 -22.69 -2.24 -0.51
CA VAL A 291 -22.54 -2.41 0.93
C VAL A 291 -21.66 -1.32 1.51
N LYS A 292 -22.06 -0.74 2.65
CA LYS A 292 -21.19 0.18 3.40
C LYS A 292 -20.12 -0.62 4.14
N MET A 293 -18.86 -0.27 3.91
CA MET A 293 -17.73 -1.00 4.48
C MET A 293 -17.51 -0.63 5.96
N PRO A 294 -17.37 -1.65 6.83
CA PRO A 294 -17.07 -1.40 8.25
C PRO A 294 -15.74 -0.65 8.41
N LYS A 295 -15.71 0.33 9.33
CA LYS A 295 -14.53 1.17 9.62
C LYS A 295 -13.23 0.36 9.78
N THR A 296 -13.28 -0.75 10.51
CA THR A 296 -12.11 -1.60 10.76
C THR A 296 -11.60 -2.30 9.49
N ARG A 297 -12.51 -2.65 8.56
CA ARG A 297 -12.18 -3.24 7.26
C ARG A 297 -11.59 -2.19 6.31
N ARG A 298 -12.12 -0.97 6.33
CA ARG A 298 -11.52 0.17 5.62
C ARG A 298 -10.07 0.37 6.07
N PHE A 299 -9.81 0.45 7.36
CA PHE A 299 -8.47 0.59 7.91
C PHE A 299 -7.52 -0.55 7.52
N GLU A 300 -8.02 -1.80 7.49
CA GLU A 300 -7.23 -2.96 7.06
C GLU A 300 -6.83 -2.84 5.59
N ALA A 301 -7.81 -2.56 4.73
CA ALA A 301 -7.63 -2.44 3.29
C ALA A 301 -6.67 -1.30 2.90
N ILE A 302 -6.86 -0.11 3.49
CA ILE A 302 -5.99 1.06 3.25
C ILE A 302 -4.55 0.76 3.71
N GLY A 303 -4.37 0.09 4.86
CA GLY A 303 -3.06 -0.25 5.40
C GLY A 303 -2.26 -1.22 4.51
N ASN A 304 -2.94 -2.10 3.77
CA ASN A 304 -2.34 -2.97 2.76
C ASN A 304 -2.03 -2.25 1.45
N GLY A 305 -2.75 -1.16 1.15
CA GLY A 305 -2.62 -0.44 -0.10
C GLY A 305 -1.29 0.33 -0.24
N TRP A 306 -1.04 0.76 -1.45
CA TRP A 306 0.09 1.62 -1.79
C TRP A 306 -0.23 3.11 -1.57
N THR A 307 0.81 3.93 -1.40
CA THR A 307 0.67 5.39 -1.55
C THR A 307 0.57 5.70 -3.04
N VAL A 308 -0.64 6.04 -3.49
CA VAL A 308 -0.98 6.12 -4.92
C VAL A 308 -0.11 7.11 -5.69
N ASP A 309 0.16 8.31 -5.12
CA ASP A 309 0.97 9.32 -5.78
C ASP A 309 2.44 8.89 -5.98
N MET A 310 2.97 8.04 -5.08
CA MET A 310 4.30 7.47 -5.26
C MET A 310 4.32 6.50 -6.46
N ILE A 311 3.31 5.66 -6.59
CA ILE A 311 3.20 4.74 -7.71
C ILE A 311 2.93 5.49 -9.03
N ALA A 312 2.09 6.53 -9.00
CA ALA A 312 1.84 7.39 -10.15
C ALA A 312 3.12 8.09 -10.63
N TRP A 313 3.96 8.55 -9.69
CA TRP A 313 5.26 9.11 -10.01
C TRP A 313 6.19 8.07 -10.65
N ILE A 314 6.25 6.84 -10.13
CA ILE A 314 7.01 5.76 -10.77
C ILE A 314 6.50 5.52 -12.20
N PHE A 315 5.19 5.41 -12.40
CA PHE A 315 4.59 5.18 -13.71
C PHE A 315 4.81 6.32 -14.70
N SER A 316 5.04 7.55 -14.24
CA SER A 316 5.33 8.68 -15.13
C SER A 316 6.62 8.49 -15.97
N PHE A 317 7.50 7.57 -15.58
CA PHE A 317 8.70 7.21 -16.34
C PHE A 317 8.46 6.13 -17.41
N MET A 318 7.28 5.53 -17.49
CA MET A 318 6.94 4.65 -18.60
C MET A 318 6.71 5.45 -19.88
N LYS A 319 7.08 4.88 -21.02
CA LYS A 319 6.77 5.49 -22.33
C LYS A 319 5.29 5.29 -22.65
N LYS A 320 4.61 6.38 -22.95
CA LYS A 320 3.22 6.39 -23.44
C LYS A 320 3.10 5.86 -24.85
#